data_9365fcdc8af38007b80772a35d1f7b41
#
_entry.id   9365fcdc8af38007b80772a35d1f7b41
#
_cell.length_a   1.000
_cell.length_b   1.000
_cell.length_c   1.000
_cell.angle_alpha   90.00
_cell.angle_beta   90.00
_cell.angle_gamma   90.00
#
_symmetry.space_group_name_H-M   'P 1'
#
loop_
_entity.id
_entity.type
_entity.pdbx_description
1 polymer ?
#
loop_
_entity_poly.entity_id
_entity_poly.type
_entity_poly.pdbx_seq_one_letter_code
_entity_poly.pdbx_strand_id
1 'polypeptide(L)'
;MATREQKMKFAIKRFKGFWNQFRRSKRGIFGISIIIIFSFIAIFAPYIAPYPPIDPKYGVGEYQALGLASGKPIATKLSKPIWYKYLPWIPRGEQIIQEKFYTYTGTYYGTTLQFVIPYEKYDPNTTPLLTLEEKNNISVADRLTLSRRVSMIETVEAKLPNGTVKELSDEEWYQEPQRPREIILGPIFPDDTEITVTYKTGVDLVENMKIVTDHKFSTSESLDSWTWSSNYADRIEVSYNAEKGIKLKETDDSGCIQISYKAAGTPPTEPVQVTLSYKFSYPYFQPPERFWVHVSSKSEGISRYYIEASFYNEDSGEKFLLKRAEIYTPSPEYVYKEVDSTEDVVASNVGLSPPQDRIFPTHGNYSFQVTLIFNPSTNVNFYLDHVDCLLYGNIFGLLGTDNTTPYTKDLFSSLIYGSRVSLIVGVLTAIFSTFIGLFLGLIAGYVGGVVDEVIMRFADLLLVLPTLPLFIVLVTALRASSGYISMWNIIFILTFFGWMSFARSVRSMVLSLKERAFIEAAKAAGGTTMHIINRHVIPNVFALVYITLATSVPGAIITEASLSWLGLGDTRLASWGKILYEFNNSGVVTSKGLLEYWFWVFPACIAIAILAAAFILVGYALDEILNPRLRERR
;
A
#
# COMPACT_ATOMS: atom_id res chain seq x y z
N MET A 1 -50.16 -14.32 -36.32
CA MET A 1 -49.00 -14.31 -35.39
C MET A 1 -47.89 -13.44 -35.98
N ALA A 2 -47.42 -12.42 -35.25
CA ALA A 2 -46.31 -11.59 -35.75
C ALA A 2 -45.01 -12.43 -35.86
N THR A 3 -44.32 -12.32 -36.97
CA THR A 3 -43.05 -13.04 -37.22
C THR A 3 -41.99 -12.58 -36.19
N ARG A 4 -40.99 -13.43 -35.95
CA ARG A 4 -39.86 -13.14 -35.03
C ARG A 4 -39.17 -11.82 -35.39
N GLU A 5 -39.11 -11.50 -36.65
CA GLU A 5 -38.54 -10.26 -37.20
C GLU A 5 -39.40 -9.03 -36.87
N GLN A 6 -40.74 -9.13 -36.96
CA GLN A 6 -41.64 -8.03 -36.58
C GLN A 6 -41.59 -7.72 -35.07
N LYS A 7 -41.49 -8.76 -34.21
CA LYS A 7 -41.27 -8.61 -32.76
C LYS A 7 -39.98 -7.92 -32.45
N MET A 8 -38.89 -8.26 -33.15
CA MET A 8 -37.58 -7.66 -32.97
C MET A 8 -37.55 -6.19 -33.43
N LYS A 9 -38.14 -5.85 -34.59
CA LYS A 9 -38.30 -4.46 -35.05
C LYS A 9 -39.10 -3.60 -34.07
N PHE A 10 -40.15 -4.16 -33.48
CA PHE A 10 -40.96 -3.47 -32.47
C PHE A 10 -40.20 -3.24 -31.16
N ALA A 11 -39.41 -4.22 -30.69
CA ALA A 11 -38.57 -4.09 -29.51
C ALA A 11 -37.50 -3.01 -29.71
N ILE A 12 -36.84 -3.00 -30.88
CA ILE A 12 -35.84 -1.96 -31.24
C ILE A 12 -36.46 -0.57 -31.28
N LYS A 13 -37.67 -0.43 -31.85
CA LYS A 13 -38.38 0.86 -31.89
C LYS A 13 -38.75 1.36 -30.50
N ARG A 14 -39.19 0.46 -29.60
CA ARG A 14 -39.45 0.80 -28.20
C ARG A 14 -38.18 1.22 -27.45
N PHE A 15 -37.11 0.46 -27.62
CA PHE A 15 -35.80 0.80 -27.02
C PHE A 15 -35.28 2.16 -27.52
N LYS A 16 -35.38 2.42 -28.81
CA LYS A 16 -34.96 3.70 -29.41
C LYS A 16 -35.82 4.87 -28.87
N GLY A 17 -37.10 4.65 -28.66
CA GLY A 17 -38.01 5.63 -28.02
C GLY A 17 -37.64 5.91 -26.56
N PHE A 18 -37.37 4.86 -25.78
CA PHE A 18 -36.91 4.95 -24.39
C PHE A 18 -35.53 5.66 -24.33
N TRP A 19 -34.56 5.26 -25.16
CA TRP A 19 -33.24 5.87 -25.21
C TRP A 19 -33.30 7.36 -25.56
N ASN A 20 -34.14 7.76 -26.50
CA ASN A 20 -34.31 9.17 -26.88
C ASN A 20 -34.87 10.01 -25.72
N GLN A 21 -35.71 9.43 -24.87
CA GLN A 21 -36.21 10.09 -23.65
C GLN A 21 -35.13 10.13 -22.57
N PHE A 22 -34.42 9.02 -22.35
CA PHE A 22 -33.35 8.94 -21.37
C PHE A 22 -32.22 9.94 -21.67
N ARG A 23 -31.85 10.08 -22.95
CA ARG A 23 -30.83 11.03 -23.40
C ARG A 23 -31.20 12.51 -23.16
N ARG A 24 -32.49 12.82 -22.96
CA ARG A 24 -32.94 14.18 -22.60
C ARG A 24 -32.79 14.45 -21.08
N SER A 25 -32.66 13.45 -20.28
CA SER A 25 -32.43 13.60 -18.83
C SER A 25 -30.95 13.86 -18.56
N LYS A 26 -30.60 15.09 -18.20
CA LYS A 26 -29.21 15.45 -17.84
C LYS A 26 -28.70 14.59 -16.66
N ARG A 27 -29.58 14.33 -15.68
CA ARG A 27 -29.26 13.49 -14.52
C ARG A 27 -28.96 12.04 -14.92
N GLY A 28 -29.78 11.46 -15.81
CA GLY A 28 -29.59 10.11 -16.32
C GLY A 28 -28.30 9.96 -17.11
N ILE A 29 -27.99 10.89 -18.02
CA ILE A 29 -26.75 10.88 -18.80
C ILE A 29 -25.54 11.01 -17.89
N PHE A 30 -25.55 11.94 -16.94
CA PHE A 30 -24.44 12.12 -16.00
C PHE A 30 -24.21 10.86 -15.15
N GLY A 31 -25.26 10.27 -14.60
CA GLY A 31 -25.16 9.05 -13.81
C GLY A 31 -24.63 7.86 -14.63
N ILE A 32 -25.18 7.61 -15.83
CA ILE A 32 -24.71 6.51 -16.67
C ILE A 32 -23.27 6.70 -17.15
N SER A 33 -22.85 7.94 -17.42
CA SER A 33 -21.46 8.24 -17.80
C SER A 33 -20.50 7.87 -16.68
N ILE A 34 -20.82 8.17 -15.44
CA ILE A 34 -20.01 7.78 -14.27
C ILE A 34 -19.96 6.25 -14.13
N ILE A 35 -21.10 5.57 -14.25
CA ILE A 35 -21.15 4.10 -14.18
C ILE A 35 -20.29 3.47 -15.27
N ILE A 36 -20.34 4.02 -16.51
CA ILE A 36 -19.50 3.55 -17.62
C ILE A 36 -18.02 3.75 -17.31
N ILE A 37 -17.63 4.90 -16.75
CA ILE A 37 -16.24 5.18 -16.36
C ILE A 37 -15.78 4.16 -15.30
N PHE A 38 -16.54 3.95 -14.22
CA PHE A 38 -16.19 2.98 -13.20
C PHE A 38 -16.18 1.54 -13.74
N SER A 39 -17.09 1.19 -14.64
CA SER A 39 -17.08 -0.11 -15.30
C SER A 39 -15.85 -0.30 -16.18
N PHE A 40 -15.45 0.74 -16.91
CA PHE A 40 -14.21 0.74 -17.68
C PHE A 40 -13.00 0.56 -16.77
N ILE A 41 -12.89 1.34 -15.70
CA ILE A 41 -11.83 1.23 -14.70
C ILE A 41 -11.80 -0.18 -14.12
N ALA A 42 -12.95 -0.75 -13.76
CA ALA A 42 -13.06 -2.10 -13.19
C ALA A 42 -12.60 -3.20 -14.17
N ILE A 43 -12.99 -3.10 -15.45
CA ILE A 43 -12.61 -4.09 -16.47
C ILE A 43 -11.10 -4.00 -16.77
N PHE A 44 -10.60 -2.78 -16.98
CA PHE A 44 -9.21 -2.52 -17.35
C PHE A 44 -8.27 -2.32 -16.16
N ALA A 45 -8.71 -2.62 -14.93
CA ALA A 45 -7.90 -2.51 -13.72
C ALA A 45 -6.50 -3.14 -13.84
N PRO A 46 -6.30 -4.34 -14.44
CA PRO A 46 -4.97 -4.94 -14.60
C PRO A 46 -4.02 -4.16 -15.51
N TYR A 47 -4.56 -3.26 -16.36
CA TYR A 47 -3.77 -2.43 -17.27
C TYR A 47 -3.58 -0.99 -16.75
N ILE A 48 -4.49 -0.52 -15.90
CA ILE A 48 -4.46 0.84 -15.34
C ILE A 48 -3.64 0.88 -14.06
N ALA A 49 -3.77 -0.16 -13.22
CA ALA A 49 -3.06 -0.24 -11.96
C ALA A 49 -1.60 -0.66 -12.17
N PRO A 50 -0.62 0.13 -11.69
CA PRO A 50 0.79 -0.19 -11.91
C PRO A 50 1.28 -1.40 -11.11
N TYR A 51 0.60 -1.74 -10.02
CA TYR A 51 1.00 -2.81 -9.11
C TYR A 51 -0.16 -3.74 -8.75
N PRO A 52 0.11 -5.03 -8.41
CA PRO A 52 -0.91 -5.93 -7.91
C PRO A 52 -1.39 -5.47 -6.53
N PRO A 53 -2.73 -5.45 -6.26
CA PRO A 53 -3.28 -4.84 -5.05
C PRO A 53 -3.22 -5.73 -3.80
N ILE A 54 -2.92 -7.03 -3.95
CA ILE A 54 -3.00 -8.01 -2.86
C ILE A 54 -1.62 -8.56 -2.51
N ASP A 55 -0.80 -8.80 -3.50
CA ASP A 55 0.59 -9.20 -3.34
C ASP A 55 1.47 -8.08 -3.90
N PRO A 56 1.90 -7.14 -3.05
CA PRO A 56 2.63 -5.95 -3.48
C PRO A 56 4.07 -6.23 -3.88
N LYS A 57 4.44 -7.50 -4.01
CA LYS A 57 5.78 -7.92 -4.42
C LYS A 57 5.99 -7.60 -5.89
N TYR A 58 6.76 -6.60 -6.17
CA TYR A 58 7.17 -6.29 -7.54
C TYR A 58 8.18 -7.32 -8.02
N GLY A 59 8.00 -7.82 -9.24
CA GLY A 59 8.91 -8.81 -9.80
C GLY A 59 8.79 -10.20 -9.15
N VAL A 60 7.66 -10.55 -8.51
CA VAL A 60 7.47 -11.86 -7.84
C VAL A 60 7.88 -13.03 -8.74
N GLY A 61 7.46 -13.02 -10.01
CA GLY A 61 7.82 -14.10 -10.93
C GLY A 61 9.32 -14.20 -11.22
N GLU A 62 10.01 -13.07 -11.29
CA GLU A 62 11.45 -12.97 -11.53
C GLU A 62 12.23 -13.38 -10.28
N TYR A 63 11.95 -12.72 -9.15
CA TYR A 63 12.70 -12.97 -7.90
C TYR A 63 12.33 -14.29 -7.24
N GLN A 64 11.10 -14.81 -7.40
CA GLN A 64 10.75 -16.18 -6.98
C GLN A 64 11.52 -17.23 -7.78
N ALA A 65 11.63 -17.06 -9.08
CA ALA A 65 12.42 -17.96 -9.92
C ALA A 65 13.91 -17.93 -9.54
N LEU A 66 14.39 -16.81 -9.00
CA LEU A 66 15.73 -16.66 -8.41
C LEU A 66 15.84 -17.19 -6.97
N GLY A 67 14.82 -17.85 -6.42
CA GLY A 67 14.84 -18.40 -5.06
C GLY A 67 14.49 -17.42 -3.94
N LEU A 68 14.17 -16.16 -4.24
CA LEU A 68 13.71 -15.17 -3.28
C LEU A 68 12.18 -15.28 -3.13
N ALA A 69 11.72 -15.96 -2.09
CA ALA A 69 10.29 -16.14 -1.83
C ALA A 69 9.51 -14.83 -1.67
N SER A 70 10.22 -13.75 -1.33
CA SER A 70 9.61 -12.46 -0.97
C SER A 70 9.49 -11.46 -2.12
N GLY A 71 10.22 -11.58 -3.24
CA GLY A 71 10.30 -10.52 -4.25
C GLY A 71 10.89 -9.21 -3.67
N LYS A 72 10.96 -8.14 -4.45
CA LYS A 72 11.44 -6.85 -3.95
C LYS A 72 10.29 -5.95 -3.46
N PRO A 73 10.50 -5.14 -2.41
CA PRO A 73 9.55 -4.12 -2.00
C PRO A 73 9.27 -3.11 -3.12
N ILE A 74 8.05 -2.58 -3.19
CA ILE A 74 7.72 -1.51 -4.16
C ILE A 74 8.07 -0.12 -3.62
N ALA A 75 7.90 0.08 -2.31
CA ALA A 75 8.15 1.35 -1.62
C ALA A 75 8.23 1.16 -0.11
N THR A 76 8.47 2.24 0.62
CA THR A 76 8.39 2.27 2.09
C THR A 76 6.94 2.41 2.57
N LYS A 77 6.73 2.09 3.84
CA LYS A 77 5.42 2.24 4.50
C LYS A 77 5.06 3.71 4.63
N LEU A 78 3.77 4.01 4.47
CA LEU A 78 3.23 5.36 4.65
C LEU A 78 3.88 6.42 3.75
N SER A 79 4.42 6.03 2.59
CA SER A 79 4.92 7.00 1.61
C SER A 79 3.80 7.93 1.17
N LYS A 80 4.09 9.23 1.11
CA LYS A 80 3.15 10.25 0.64
C LYS A 80 3.04 10.20 -0.89
N PRO A 81 1.96 10.71 -1.49
CA PRO A 81 1.83 10.82 -2.94
C PRO A 81 2.96 11.65 -3.57
N ILE A 82 3.42 11.27 -4.77
CA ILE A 82 4.53 11.95 -5.46
C ILE A 82 4.24 13.42 -5.76
N TRP A 83 2.97 13.80 -5.93
CA TRP A 83 2.58 15.20 -6.18
C TRP A 83 2.70 16.11 -4.95
N TYR A 84 2.94 15.56 -3.74
CA TYR A 84 3.27 16.36 -2.55
C TYR A 84 4.49 17.25 -2.79
N LYS A 85 5.45 16.80 -3.61
CA LYS A 85 6.63 17.61 -3.96
C LYS A 85 6.30 18.92 -4.70
N TYR A 86 5.09 19.06 -5.25
CA TYR A 86 4.68 20.29 -5.96
C TYR A 86 3.90 21.27 -5.06
N LEU A 87 3.57 20.87 -3.82
CA LEU A 87 2.84 21.73 -2.90
C LEU A 87 3.75 22.84 -2.37
N PRO A 88 3.37 24.12 -2.49
CA PRO A 88 4.25 25.25 -2.17
C PRO A 88 4.52 25.41 -0.67
N TRP A 89 3.65 24.84 0.21
CA TRP A 89 3.79 24.90 1.65
C TRP A 89 4.58 23.74 2.26
N ILE A 90 5.05 22.78 1.44
CA ILE A 90 5.93 21.70 1.91
C ILE A 90 7.36 22.23 1.91
N PRO A 91 8.01 22.26 3.07
CA PRO A 91 9.39 22.72 3.19
C PRO A 91 10.34 21.76 2.46
N ARG A 92 11.45 22.29 1.95
CA ARG A 92 12.46 21.55 1.19
C ARG A 92 13.86 22.01 1.55
N GLY A 93 14.82 21.12 1.34
CA GLY A 93 16.20 21.39 1.59
C GLY A 93 16.56 21.36 3.08
N GLU A 94 17.70 21.94 3.41
CA GLU A 94 18.14 22.05 4.79
C GLU A 94 17.39 23.15 5.51
N GLN A 95 16.88 22.85 6.71
CA GLN A 95 16.19 23.80 7.56
C GLN A 95 16.79 23.83 8.95
N ILE A 96 16.79 25.01 9.55
CA ILE A 96 17.17 25.22 10.94
C ILE A 96 15.90 25.16 11.79
N ILE A 97 15.88 24.29 12.79
CA ILE A 97 14.77 24.09 13.70
C ILE A 97 15.24 24.37 15.12
N GLN A 98 14.38 25.05 15.88
CA GLN A 98 14.55 25.23 17.31
C GLN A 98 13.48 24.44 18.05
N GLU A 99 13.90 23.58 18.96
CA GLU A 99 13.02 22.84 19.85
C GLU A 99 13.34 23.16 21.30
N LYS A 100 12.28 23.26 22.12
CA LYS A 100 12.37 23.59 23.53
C LYS A 100 11.97 22.42 24.38
N PHE A 101 12.77 22.16 25.37
CA PHE A 101 12.59 21.11 26.35
C PHE A 101 12.66 21.69 27.74
N TYR A 102 11.99 21.07 28.70
CA TYR A 102 12.06 21.45 30.10
C TYR A 102 12.67 20.28 30.87
N THR A 103 13.65 20.58 31.69
CA THR A 103 14.30 19.59 32.54
C THR A 103 13.41 19.28 33.74
N TYR A 104 13.44 18.03 34.15
CA TYR A 104 12.72 17.53 35.30
C TYR A 104 13.59 16.52 36.06
N THR A 105 14.01 16.87 37.28
CA THR A 105 14.76 15.99 38.20
C THR A 105 13.78 15.09 38.96
N GLY A 106 13.10 14.19 38.29
CA GLY A 106 12.27 13.18 38.94
C GLY A 106 13.11 12.06 39.53
N THR A 107 12.82 11.68 40.80
CA THR A 107 13.38 10.48 41.42
C THR A 107 12.87 9.24 40.66
N TYR A 108 13.72 8.63 39.85
CA TYR A 108 13.42 7.35 39.25
C TYR A 108 13.62 6.22 40.26
N TYR A 109 12.63 5.36 40.43
CA TYR A 109 12.69 4.23 41.34
C TYR A 109 13.87 3.32 40.98
N GLY A 110 14.93 3.35 41.80
CA GLY A 110 15.89 2.25 41.91
C GLY A 110 17.35 2.47 41.56
N THR A 111 17.78 3.65 41.06
CA THR A 111 19.22 3.92 40.88
C THR A 111 19.56 5.34 41.32
N THR A 112 20.27 5.43 42.42
CA THR A 112 20.88 6.68 42.86
C THR A 112 22.00 7.01 41.89
N LEU A 113 21.81 8.01 41.03
CA LEU A 113 22.86 8.55 40.16
C LEU A 113 23.93 9.22 41.04
N GLN A 114 24.95 8.45 41.46
CA GLN A 114 26.04 8.95 42.31
C GLN A 114 27.08 9.80 41.55
N PHE A 115 26.94 9.94 40.21
CA PHE A 115 27.99 10.49 39.37
C PHE A 115 27.59 11.68 38.49
N VAL A 116 26.35 12.17 38.61
CA VAL A 116 25.94 13.32 37.81
C VAL A 116 26.12 14.60 38.65
N ILE A 117 26.93 15.51 38.14
CA ILE A 117 27.26 16.77 38.86
C ILE A 117 26.15 17.78 38.56
N PRO A 118 25.48 18.34 39.59
CA PRO A 118 24.55 19.43 39.41
C PRO A 118 25.20 20.60 38.66
N TYR A 119 24.47 21.22 37.75
CA TYR A 119 24.97 22.34 36.94
C TYR A 119 25.64 23.44 37.78
N GLU A 120 25.08 23.78 38.94
CA GLU A 120 25.64 24.78 39.88
C GLU A 120 27.04 24.42 40.39
N LYS A 121 27.44 23.14 40.33
CA LYS A 121 28.75 22.64 40.78
C LYS A 121 29.64 22.22 39.59
N TYR A 122 29.15 22.36 38.38
CA TYR A 122 29.90 21.98 37.15
C TYR A 122 30.89 23.08 36.79
N ASP A 123 32.17 22.75 36.74
CA ASP A 123 33.22 23.62 36.25
C ASP A 123 33.87 22.92 35.04
N PRO A 124 33.69 23.45 33.80
CA PRO A 124 34.22 22.84 32.57
C PRO A 124 35.74 22.65 32.57
N ASN A 125 36.49 23.38 33.46
CA ASN A 125 37.94 23.27 33.52
C ASN A 125 38.45 22.22 34.52
N THR A 126 37.64 21.88 35.53
CA THR A 126 38.07 21.03 36.65
C THR A 126 37.22 19.77 36.84
N THR A 127 36.02 19.73 36.29
CA THR A 127 35.11 18.60 36.46
C THR A 127 35.32 17.62 35.29
N PRO A 128 35.67 16.35 35.56
CA PRO A 128 35.84 15.37 34.50
C PRO A 128 34.52 15.16 33.74
N LEU A 129 34.62 15.20 32.43
CA LEU A 129 33.50 14.87 31.54
C LEU A 129 33.08 13.40 31.73
N LEU A 130 31.78 13.15 31.70
CA LEU A 130 31.26 11.79 31.70
C LEU A 130 31.76 11.02 30.48
N THR A 131 32.25 9.82 30.70
CA THR A 131 32.60 8.91 29.61
C THR A 131 31.35 8.50 28.83
N LEU A 132 31.51 7.95 27.62
CA LEU A 132 30.39 7.46 26.81
C LEU A 132 29.55 6.41 27.57
N GLU A 133 30.21 5.55 28.35
CA GLU A 133 29.58 4.51 29.16
C GLU A 133 28.79 5.09 30.32
N GLU A 134 29.32 6.12 30.98
CA GLU A 134 28.62 6.87 32.04
C GLU A 134 27.44 7.66 31.48
N LYS A 135 27.57 8.31 30.31
CA LYS A 135 26.48 9.01 29.63
C LYS A 135 25.34 8.06 29.22
N ASN A 136 25.63 6.81 28.85
CA ASN A 136 24.62 5.81 28.54
C ASN A 136 23.82 5.31 29.75
N ASN A 137 24.36 5.49 30.95
CA ASN A 137 23.72 5.14 32.24
C ASN A 137 22.95 6.31 32.87
N ILE A 138 22.91 7.49 32.23
CA ILE A 138 22.19 8.67 32.73
C ILE A 138 20.67 8.45 32.62
N SER A 139 19.93 9.04 33.54
CA SER A 139 18.46 8.95 33.62
C SER A 139 17.75 9.51 32.36
N VAL A 140 16.51 9.08 32.15
CA VAL A 140 15.70 9.52 30.99
C VAL A 140 15.48 11.06 30.98
N ALA A 141 15.56 11.72 32.16
CA ALA A 141 15.39 13.16 32.27
C ALA A 141 16.53 13.97 31.61
N ASP A 142 17.71 13.38 31.50
CA ASP A 142 18.89 14.06 30.92
C ASP A 142 19.02 13.76 29.41
N ARG A 143 18.09 13.01 28.86
CA ARG A 143 18.02 12.70 27.43
C ARG A 143 16.91 13.50 26.76
N LEU A 144 17.26 14.30 25.79
CA LEU A 144 16.32 15.08 24.98
C LEU A 144 16.09 14.37 23.66
N THR A 145 14.84 14.08 23.35
CA THR A 145 14.48 13.43 22.08
C THR A 145 13.93 14.48 21.12
N LEU A 146 14.70 14.78 20.09
CA LEU A 146 14.33 15.72 19.03
C LEU A 146 13.23 15.15 18.13
N SER A 147 12.34 16.00 17.67
CA SER A 147 11.21 15.60 16.84
C SER A 147 11.64 15.14 15.44
N ARG A 148 12.79 15.64 14.96
CA ARG A 148 13.31 15.34 13.62
C ARG A 148 14.73 14.79 13.67
N ARG A 149 15.17 14.20 12.56
CA ARG A 149 16.57 13.79 12.36
C ARG A 149 17.48 15.02 12.32
N VAL A 150 18.63 14.89 12.90
CA VAL A 150 19.62 15.97 12.97
C VAL A 150 20.73 15.70 11.96
N SER A 151 20.96 16.65 11.08
CA SER A 151 22.16 16.65 10.24
C SER A 151 23.34 17.33 10.95
N MET A 152 23.06 18.37 11.75
CA MET A 152 24.05 19.09 12.53
C MET A 152 23.35 19.85 13.66
N ILE A 153 23.90 19.79 14.87
CA ILE A 153 23.49 20.67 15.98
C ILE A 153 24.26 21.99 15.85
N GLU A 154 23.55 23.10 15.86
CA GLU A 154 24.15 24.43 15.80
C GLU A 154 24.40 24.97 17.20
N THR A 155 23.38 24.96 18.06
CA THR A 155 23.51 25.46 19.46
C THR A 155 22.62 24.66 20.38
N VAL A 156 23.09 24.52 21.61
CA VAL A 156 22.28 24.02 22.75
C VAL A 156 22.34 25.10 23.84
N GLU A 157 21.22 25.72 24.13
CA GLU A 157 21.10 26.79 25.11
C GLU A 157 20.30 26.35 26.35
N ALA A 158 20.79 26.64 27.54
CA ALA A 158 20.07 26.41 28.78
C ALA A 158 19.65 27.74 29.40
N LYS A 159 18.34 27.94 29.58
CA LYS A 159 17.79 29.07 30.33
C LYS A 159 17.34 28.61 31.71
N LEU A 160 18.11 28.98 32.73
CA LEU A 160 17.86 28.64 34.12
C LEU A 160 16.59 29.32 34.66
N PRO A 161 15.97 28.79 35.73
CA PRO A 161 14.79 29.41 36.38
C PRO A 161 15.03 30.84 36.89
N ASN A 162 16.28 31.19 37.18
CA ASN A 162 16.66 32.55 37.58
C ASN A 162 16.76 33.52 36.38
N GLY A 163 16.48 33.06 35.15
CA GLY A 163 16.53 33.87 33.95
C GLY A 163 17.90 33.93 33.26
N THR A 164 18.95 33.33 33.83
CA THR A 164 20.27 33.26 33.20
C THR A 164 20.22 32.32 31.99
N VAL A 165 20.71 32.79 30.84
CA VAL A 165 20.87 31.98 29.62
C VAL A 165 22.35 31.63 29.44
N LYS A 166 22.64 30.37 29.23
CA LYS A 166 23.97 29.85 28.91
C LYS A 166 23.90 29.00 27.66
N GLU A 167 24.81 29.27 26.71
CA GLU A 167 25.09 28.37 25.58
C GLU A 167 26.02 27.27 26.08
N LEU A 168 25.67 26.00 25.81
CA LEU A 168 26.45 24.84 26.19
C LEU A 168 27.54 24.59 25.17
N SER A 169 28.76 24.35 25.63
CA SER A 169 29.86 23.94 24.77
C SER A 169 29.69 22.52 24.27
N ASP A 170 30.35 22.15 23.18
CA ASP A 170 30.32 20.80 22.62
C ASP A 170 30.80 19.69 23.58
N GLU A 171 31.43 20.09 24.71
CA GLU A 171 31.85 19.18 25.76
C GLU A 171 30.75 18.94 26.81
N GLU A 172 29.73 19.82 26.90
CA GLU A 172 28.66 19.75 27.88
C GLU A 172 27.42 18.97 27.39
N TRP A 173 27.38 18.57 26.12
CA TRP A 173 26.34 17.71 25.57
C TRP A 173 26.95 16.69 24.64
N TYR A 174 26.19 15.60 24.39
CA TYR A 174 26.61 14.51 23.52
C TYR A 174 25.44 14.01 22.68
N GLN A 175 25.64 13.92 21.40
CA GLN A 175 24.69 13.26 20.50
C GLN A 175 25.09 11.79 20.35
N GLU A 176 24.19 10.87 20.73
CA GLU A 176 24.46 9.45 20.62
C GLU A 176 24.48 9.03 19.13
N PRO A 177 25.60 8.50 18.61
CA PRO A 177 25.70 8.13 17.20
C PRO A 177 24.67 7.08 16.77
N GLN A 178 24.25 6.19 17.67
CA GLN A 178 23.26 5.16 17.43
C GLN A 178 21.80 5.69 17.53
N ARG A 179 21.62 6.90 18.04
CA ARG A 179 20.33 7.56 18.24
C ARG A 179 20.39 9.02 17.84
N PRO A 180 20.40 9.31 16.52
CA PRO A 180 20.67 10.64 16.00
C PRO A 180 19.61 11.70 16.40
N ARG A 181 18.55 11.30 17.06
CA ARG A 181 17.53 12.19 17.61
C ARG A 181 17.68 12.44 19.12
N GLU A 182 18.62 11.77 19.76
CA GLU A 182 18.80 11.90 21.19
C GLU A 182 20.06 12.72 21.51
N ILE A 183 19.88 13.72 22.37
CA ILE A 183 20.96 14.50 22.96
C ILE A 183 21.01 14.19 24.44
N ILE A 184 22.19 13.89 24.93
CA ILE A 184 22.45 13.66 26.35
C ILE A 184 23.18 14.88 26.89
N LEU A 185 22.65 15.49 27.93
CA LEU A 185 23.29 16.62 28.61
C LEU A 185 24.32 16.10 29.63
N GLY A 186 25.50 16.72 29.67
CA GLY A 186 26.56 16.39 30.62
C GLY A 186 26.20 16.79 32.04
N PRO A 187 25.88 18.10 32.29
CA PRO A 187 25.45 18.55 33.59
C PRO A 187 23.96 18.27 33.86
N ILE A 188 23.59 18.11 35.13
CA ILE A 188 22.20 18.14 35.57
C ILE A 188 21.78 19.58 35.84
N PHE A 189 20.72 20.00 35.19
CA PHE A 189 20.12 21.31 35.37
C PHE A 189 19.03 21.27 36.44
N PRO A 190 18.78 22.43 37.15
CA PRO A 190 17.63 22.56 38.03
C PRO A 190 16.31 22.28 37.29
N ASP A 191 15.28 21.84 38.03
CA ASP A 191 13.93 21.68 37.50
C ASP A 191 13.47 22.98 36.83
N ASP A 192 12.64 22.83 35.79
CA ASP A 192 12.14 23.93 34.96
C ASP A 192 13.21 24.75 34.20
N THR A 193 14.43 24.23 34.03
CA THR A 193 15.38 24.83 33.09
C THR A 193 14.88 24.55 31.65
N GLU A 194 14.69 25.61 30.87
CA GLU A 194 14.33 25.54 29.46
C GLU A 194 15.59 25.27 28.61
N ILE A 195 15.69 24.09 27.99
CA ILE A 195 16.75 23.76 27.06
C ILE A 195 16.24 24.01 25.64
N THR A 196 16.91 24.89 24.91
CA THR A 196 16.63 25.19 23.52
C THR A 196 17.72 24.55 22.65
N VAL A 197 17.34 23.63 21.79
CA VAL A 197 18.24 22.99 20.82
C VAL A 197 17.97 23.56 19.45
N THR A 198 18.97 24.19 18.84
CA THR A 198 18.92 24.65 17.45
C THR A 198 19.74 23.68 16.60
N TYR A 199 19.11 23.10 15.60
CA TYR A 199 19.75 22.10 14.75
C TYR A 199 19.29 22.17 13.30
N LYS A 200 20.13 21.69 12.40
CA LYS A 200 19.81 21.51 11.00
C LYS A 200 19.21 20.15 10.74
N THR A 201 18.22 20.09 9.89
CA THR A 201 17.57 18.86 9.44
C THR A 201 17.24 18.95 7.96
N GLY A 202 17.42 17.84 7.26
CA GLY A 202 16.90 17.70 5.91
C GLY A 202 15.39 17.42 5.94
N VAL A 203 14.63 18.12 5.12
CA VAL A 203 13.15 17.99 5.03
C VAL A 203 12.70 17.69 3.61
N ASP A 204 13.56 17.08 2.82
CA ASP A 204 13.26 16.73 1.45
C ASP A 204 12.19 15.63 1.33
N LEU A 205 11.44 15.70 0.24
CA LEU A 205 10.61 14.61 -0.21
C LEU A 205 11.45 13.73 -1.15
N VAL A 206 11.89 12.60 -0.62
CA VAL A 206 12.78 11.66 -1.32
C VAL A 206 11.96 10.71 -2.19
N GLU A 207 12.30 10.65 -3.48
CA GLU A 207 11.74 9.66 -4.41
C GLU A 207 12.53 8.34 -4.36
N ASN A 208 11.89 7.26 -4.83
CA ASN A 208 12.61 6.01 -5.03
C ASN A 208 13.66 6.18 -6.14
N MET A 209 14.88 5.73 -5.87
CA MET A 209 15.98 5.75 -6.82
C MET A 209 16.44 4.33 -7.12
N LYS A 210 16.43 3.96 -8.40
CA LYS A 210 17.09 2.76 -8.88
C LYS A 210 18.54 3.14 -9.22
N ILE A 211 19.48 2.64 -8.43
CA ILE A 211 20.90 2.98 -8.60
C ILE A 211 21.47 2.26 -9.82
N VAL A 212 21.38 0.93 -9.85
CA VAL A 212 21.87 0.15 -11.00
C VAL A 212 20.79 0.13 -12.08
N THR A 213 21.01 0.84 -13.16
CA THR A 213 20.02 1.02 -14.24
C THR A 213 19.76 -0.28 -14.99
N ASP A 214 20.79 -1.01 -15.39
CA ASP A 214 20.70 -2.34 -16.00
C ASP A 214 21.23 -3.41 -15.05
N HIS A 215 20.36 -3.91 -14.19
CA HIS A 215 20.69 -4.92 -13.18
C HIS A 215 20.84 -6.34 -13.75
N LYS A 216 20.44 -6.55 -15.03
CA LYS A 216 20.49 -7.85 -15.73
C LYS A 216 21.69 -7.95 -16.69
N PHE A 217 22.43 -6.87 -16.86
CA PHE A 217 23.52 -6.78 -17.81
C PHE A 217 23.11 -7.21 -19.23
N SER A 218 22.05 -6.59 -19.74
CA SER A 218 21.42 -6.93 -21.01
C SER A 218 22.32 -6.70 -22.20
N THR A 219 23.27 -5.79 -22.10
CA THR A 219 24.23 -5.46 -23.17
C THR A 219 25.65 -5.30 -22.63
N SER A 220 26.66 -5.35 -23.52
CA SER A 220 28.06 -5.10 -23.15
C SER A 220 28.27 -3.67 -22.59
N GLU A 221 27.47 -2.69 -23.01
CA GLU A 221 27.51 -1.31 -22.53
C GLU A 221 27.14 -1.18 -21.05
N SER A 222 26.43 -2.16 -20.49
CA SER A 222 26.07 -2.19 -19.07
C SER A 222 27.32 -2.23 -18.16
N LEU A 223 28.43 -2.78 -18.66
CA LEU A 223 29.70 -2.84 -17.94
C LEU A 223 30.39 -1.47 -17.86
N ASP A 224 30.16 -0.59 -18.82
CA ASP A 224 30.82 0.73 -18.88
C ASP A 224 30.46 1.63 -17.69
N SER A 225 29.32 1.37 -17.07
CA SER A 225 28.88 2.06 -15.84
C SER A 225 29.57 1.56 -14.56
N TRP A 226 30.33 0.47 -14.65
CA TRP A 226 31.03 -0.14 -13.54
C TRP A 226 32.54 0.10 -13.67
N THR A 227 33.15 0.44 -12.57
CA THR A 227 34.61 0.46 -12.42
C THR A 227 35.05 -0.70 -11.52
N TRP A 228 36.21 -1.23 -11.73
CA TRP A 228 36.72 -2.31 -10.89
C TRP A 228 38.14 -2.07 -10.40
N SER A 229 38.47 -2.70 -9.26
CA SER A 229 39.82 -2.69 -8.68
C SER A 229 40.10 -4.04 -8.02
N SER A 230 41.40 -4.39 -7.92
CA SER A 230 41.80 -5.60 -7.23
C SER A 230 43.21 -5.43 -6.64
N ASN A 231 43.51 -6.15 -5.54
CA ASN A 231 44.86 -6.27 -4.99
C ASN A 231 45.78 -7.14 -5.85
N TYR A 232 45.26 -7.86 -6.86
CA TYR A 232 45.98 -8.65 -7.86
C TYR A 232 45.47 -8.31 -9.27
N ALA A 233 45.47 -7.04 -9.63
CA ALA A 233 44.87 -6.56 -10.89
C ALA A 233 45.53 -7.17 -12.14
N ASP A 234 46.83 -7.54 -12.07
CA ASP A 234 47.56 -8.22 -13.13
C ASP A 234 47.07 -9.64 -13.45
N ARG A 235 46.31 -10.25 -12.52
CA ARG A 235 45.75 -11.61 -12.64
C ARG A 235 44.25 -11.63 -12.85
N ILE A 236 43.60 -10.47 -12.84
CA ILE A 236 42.15 -10.33 -12.96
C ILE A 236 41.78 -9.74 -14.32
N GLU A 237 40.80 -10.35 -14.95
CA GLU A 237 40.18 -9.83 -16.16
C GLU A 237 38.65 -9.73 -15.91
N VAL A 238 38.08 -8.54 -16.12
CA VAL A 238 36.63 -8.29 -16.01
C VAL A 238 36.10 -8.02 -17.41
N SER A 239 35.08 -8.79 -17.82
CA SER A 239 34.51 -8.73 -19.16
C SER A 239 33.01 -8.99 -19.11
N TYR A 240 32.33 -8.64 -20.20
CA TYR A 240 30.93 -9.01 -20.41
C TYR A 240 30.84 -10.42 -21.03
N ASN A 241 29.91 -11.23 -20.52
CA ASN A 241 29.62 -12.55 -21.07
C ASN A 241 28.13 -12.66 -21.42
N ALA A 242 27.81 -12.93 -22.70
CA ALA A 242 26.46 -12.95 -23.22
C ALA A 242 25.71 -14.29 -22.99
N GLU A 243 26.38 -15.35 -22.50
CA GLU A 243 25.80 -16.69 -22.47
C GLU A 243 25.65 -17.30 -21.08
N LYS A 244 26.39 -16.80 -20.11
CA LYS A 244 26.50 -17.40 -18.77
C LYS A 244 25.58 -16.79 -17.73
N GLY A 245 24.79 -15.77 -18.06
CA GLY A 245 23.81 -15.14 -17.18
C GLY A 245 22.58 -16.02 -16.93
N ILE A 246 21.70 -15.54 -16.08
CA ILE A 246 20.49 -16.25 -15.64
C ILE A 246 19.40 -16.09 -16.68
N LYS A 247 18.88 -17.21 -17.17
CA LYS A 247 17.68 -17.26 -18.04
C LYS A 247 16.47 -17.71 -17.25
N LEU A 248 15.55 -16.80 -17.01
CA LEU A 248 14.27 -17.11 -16.36
C LEU A 248 13.22 -17.60 -17.37
N LYS A 249 13.33 -17.15 -18.62
CA LYS A 249 12.51 -17.55 -19.78
C LYS A 249 13.42 -17.73 -21.00
N GLU A 250 12.97 -18.50 -21.99
CA GLU A 250 13.73 -18.68 -23.24
C GLU A 250 14.00 -17.36 -23.98
N THR A 251 13.17 -16.35 -23.80
CA THR A 251 13.28 -15.02 -24.42
C THR A 251 14.12 -14.06 -23.60
N ASP A 252 14.56 -14.45 -22.39
CA ASP A 252 15.34 -13.58 -21.54
C ASP A 252 16.79 -13.52 -22.00
N ASP A 253 17.37 -12.38 -21.80
CA ASP A 253 18.76 -12.10 -21.92
C ASP A 253 19.57 -12.96 -20.93
N SER A 254 20.77 -13.35 -21.33
CA SER A 254 21.69 -14.18 -20.55
C SER A 254 23.01 -13.48 -20.29
N GLY A 255 23.02 -12.14 -20.37
CA GLY A 255 24.22 -11.35 -20.11
C GLY A 255 24.62 -11.38 -18.62
N CYS A 256 25.92 -11.28 -18.37
CA CYS A 256 26.46 -11.17 -17.01
C CYS A 256 27.85 -10.54 -17.02
N ILE A 257 28.32 -10.06 -15.85
CA ILE A 257 29.73 -9.69 -15.65
C ILE A 257 30.51 -10.97 -15.37
N GLN A 258 31.53 -11.25 -16.17
CA GLN A 258 32.52 -12.29 -15.91
C GLN A 258 33.78 -11.70 -15.31
N ILE A 259 34.24 -12.28 -14.19
CA ILE A 259 35.48 -11.95 -13.51
C ILE A 259 36.33 -13.21 -13.53
N SER A 260 37.43 -13.16 -14.29
CA SER A 260 38.37 -14.28 -14.48
C SER A 260 39.66 -14.04 -13.72
N TYR A 261 40.02 -14.97 -12.82
CA TYR A 261 41.32 -15.02 -12.17
C TYR A 261 42.22 -16.03 -12.89
N LYS A 262 43.41 -15.60 -13.30
CA LYS A 262 44.46 -16.42 -13.92
C LYS A 262 45.48 -16.82 -12.89
N ALA A 263 45.61 -18.10 -12.57
CA ALA A 263 46.62 -18.60 -11.65
C ALA A 263 48.03 -18.48 -12.28
N ALA A 264 48.92 -17.78 -11.59
CA ALA A 264 50.33 -17.66 -11.99
C ALA A 264 51.17 -18.38 -10.94
N GLY A 265 51.93 -19.38 -11.33
CA GLY A 265 52.97 -20.15 -10.63
C GLY A 265 52.97 -20.23 -9.07
N THR A 266 52.85 -19.11 -8.40
CA THR A 266 52.77 -19.03 -6.93
C THR A 266 51.36 -18.62 -6.49
N PRO A 267 50.72 -19.36 -5.55
CA PRO A 267 49.45 -18.95 -4.96
C PRO A 267 49.56 -17.56 -4.31
N PRO A 268 48.46 -16.78 -4.29
CA PRO A 268 48.43 -15.50 -3.59
C PRO A 268 48.64 -15.71 -2.08
N THR A 269 49.41 -14.82 -1.47
CA THR A 269 49.72 -14.85 -0.02
C THR A 269 48.58 -14.31 0.81
N GLU A 270 47.74 -13.48 0.23
CA GLU A 270 46.52 -12.91 0.84
C GLU A 270 45.32 -13.25 -0.02
N PRO A 271 44.11 -13.21 0.55
CA PRO A 271 42.87 -13.39 -0.20
C PRO A 271 42.78 -12.40 -1.36
N VAL A 272 42.46 -12.90 -2.54
CA VAL A 272 42.19 -12.04 -3.71
C VAL A 272 40.89 -11.29 -3.46
N GLN A 273 40.92 -9.98 -3.64
CA GLN A 273 39.76 -9.11 -3.52
C GLN A 273 39.52 -8.42 -4.86
N VAL A 274 38.28 -8.50 -5.36
CA VAL A 274 37.87 -7.81 -6.57
C VAL A 274 36.64 -6.99 -6.24
N THR A 275 36.78 -5.67 -6.33
CA THR A 275 35.68 -4.72 -6.04
C THR A 275 35.16 -4.14 -7.34
N LEU A 276 33.86 -4.31 -7.58
CA LEU A 276 33.12 -3.61 -8.61
C LEU A 276 32.41 -2.42 -7.96
N SER A 277 32.48 -1.25 -8.58
CA SER A 277 31.93 0.00 -8.05
C SER A 277 31.03 0.66 -9.08
N TYR A 278 29.81 0.98 -8.71
CA TYR A 278 28.83 1.73 -9.50
C TYR A 278 28.63 3.11 -8.88
N LYS A 279 29.05 4.17 -9.57
CA LYS A 279 28.98 5.55 -9.06
C LYS A 279 27.60 6.16 -9.32
N PHE A 280 27.09 6.91 -8.34
CA PHE A 280 25.85 7.67 -8.45
C PHE A 280 25.88 8.93 -7.60
N SER A 281 25.04 9.90 -7.96
CA SER A 281 24.81 11.12 -7.16
C SER A 281 23.51 10.99 -6.39
N TYR A 282 23.55 11.24 -5.09
CA TYR A 282 22.38 11.31 -4.23
C TYR A 282 21.97 12.78 -4.04
N PRO A 283 20.79 13.21 -4.55
CA PRO A 283 20.47 14.64 -4.65
C PRO A 283 19.76 15.24 -3.42
N TYR A 284 19.44 14.42 -2.39
CA TYR A 284 18.59 14.86 -1.30
C TYR A 284 19.38 15.16 -0.03
N PHE A 285 18.93 16.16 0.74
CA PHE A 285 19.47 16.48 2.06
C PHE A 285 19.00 15.52 3.15
N GLN A 286 17.92 14.80 2.92
CA GLN A 286 17.38 13.78 3.82
C GLN A 286 17.80 12.39 3.32
N PRO A 287 18.22 11.48 4.21
CA PRO A 287 18.52 10.10 3.83
C PRO A 287 17.27 9.37 3.29
N PRO A 288 17.46 8.31 2.48
CA PRO A 288 16.35 7.46 2.07
C PRO A 288 15.73 6.76 3.29
N GLU A 289 14.47 6.42 3.22
CA GLU A 289 13.79 5.71 4.31
C GLU A 289 14.24 4.25 4.44
N ARG A 290 14.68 3.66 3.32
CA ARG A 290 15.12 2.26 3.23
C ARG A 290 16.01 2.09 2.01
N PHE A 291 16.93 1.13 2.04
CA PHE A 291 17.58 0.61 0.85
C PHE A 291 17.45 -0.92 0.77
N TRP A 292 17.50 -1.42 -0.44
CA TRP A 292 17.47 -2.84 -0.73
C TRP A 292 18.48 -3.17 -1.82
N VAL A 293 19.25 -4.21 -1.60
CA VAL A 293 20.32 -4.66 -2.49
C VAL A 293 20.16 -6.15 -2.77
N HIS A 294 20.35 -6.53 -4.00
CA HIS A 294 20.38 -7.93 -4.43
C HIS A 294 21.61 -8.19 -5.30
N VAL A 295 22.25 -9.34 -5.07
CA VAL A 295 23.40 -9.80 -5.85
C VAL A 295 23.24 -11.28 -6.12
N SER A 296 23.27 -11.66 -7.39
CA SER A 296 23.35 -13.05 -7.83
C SER A 296 24.75 -13.36 -8.33
N SER A 297 25.33 -14.44 -7.85
CA SER A 297 26.67 -14.84 -8.22
C SER A 297 26.78 -16.35 -8.46
N LYS A 298 27.65 -16.72 -9.41
CA LYS A 298 28.03 -18.09 -9.71
C LYS A 298 29.55 -18.17 -9.81
N SER A 299 30.16 -19.27 -9.36
CA SER A 299 31.60 -19.51 -9.48
C SER A 299 31.90 -20.82 -10.20
N GLU A 300 32.97 -20.82 -10.99
CA GLU A 300 33.57 -22.00 -11.59
C GLU A 300 35.04 -22.06 -11.20
N GLY A 301 35.51 -23.20 -10.69
CA GLY A 301 36.89 -23.39 -10.22
C GLY A 301 37.10 -23.15 -8.73
N ILE A 302 36.11 -22.65 -8.00
CA ILE A 302 36.13 -22.51 -6.55
C ILE A 302 34.75 -22.75 -5.96
N SER A 303 34.69 -23.42 -4.79
CA SER A 303 33.43 -23.76 -4.13
C SER A 303 33.11 -22.84 -2.94
N ARG A 304 34.08 -22.06 -2.45
CA ARG A 304 33.93 -21.21 -1.26
C ARG A 304 34.52 -19.83 -1.49
N TYR A 305 33.72 -18.79 -1.32
CA TYR A 305 34.12 -17.39 -1.43
C TYR A 305 33.19 -16.50 -0.62
N TYR A 306 33.56 -15.23 -0.46
CA TYR A 306 32.74 -14.24 0.22
C TYR A 306 32.29 -13.17 -0.76
N ILE A 307 31.06 -12.67 -0.57
CA ILE A 307 30.56 -11.47 -1.24
C ILE A 307 30.28 -10.44 -0.16
N GLU A 308 30.79 -9.24 -0.37
CA GLU A 308 30.47 -8.05 0.43
C GLU A 308 29.68 -7.07 -0.42
N ALA A 309 28.60 -6.55 0.14
CA ALA A 309 27.91 -5.37 -0.36
C ALA A 309 28.24 -4.18 0.54
N SER A 310 28.58 -3.04 -0.05
CA SER A 310 28.95 -1.85 0.69
C SER A 310 28.56 -0.58 -0.07
N PHE A 311 28.36 0.53 0.66
CA PHE A 311 28.36 1.87 0.09
C PHE A 311 29.70 2.57 0.41
N TYR A 312 30.11 3.40 -0.51
CA TYR A 312 31.29 4.24 -0.33
C TYR A 312 30.89 5.69 -0.60
N ASN A 313 31.17 6.57 0.34
CA ASN A 313 30.95 7.99 0.19
C ASN A 313 32.21 8.59 -0.46
N GLU A 314 32.10 9.04 -1.71
CA GLU A 314 33.22 9.58 -2.48
C GLU A 314 33.71 10.91 -1.91
N ASP A 315 32.84 11.67 -1.24
CA ASP A 315 33.18 12.99 -0.71
C ASP A 315 33.89 12.89 0.64
N SER A 316 33.50 11.96 1.53
CA SER A 316 34.18 11.74 2.83
C SER A 316 35.27 10.67 2.81
N GLY A 317 35.26 9.79 1.80
CA GLY A 317 36.20 8.65 1.73
C GLY A 317 35.81 7.49 2.68
N GLU A 318 34.62 7.50 3.28
CA GLU A 318 34.19 6.45 4.23
C GLU A 318 33.49 5.30 3.50
N LYS A 319 33.88 4.06 3.87
CA LYS A 319 33.25 2.83 3.37
C LYS A 319 32.34 2.23 4.42
N PHE A 320 31.09 1.98 4.06
CA PHE A 320 30.07 1.38 4.90
C PHE A 320 29.78 -0.05 4.45
N LEU A 321 30.30 -1.03 5.19
CA LEU A 321 29.98 -2.44 4.96
C LEU A 321 28.52 -2.71 5.34
N LEU A 322 27.71 -3.18 4.40
CA LEU A 322 26.34 -3.57 4.66
C LEU A 322 26.28 -5.00 5.18
N LYS A 323 26.79 -5.93 4.40
CA LYS A 323 26.77 -7.35 4.74
C LYS A 323 27.90 -8.09 4.05
N ARG A 324 28.50 -9.02 4.78
CA ARG A 324 29.41 -10.02 4.24
C ARG A 324 28.71 -11.37 4.25
N ALA A 325 28.60 -12.01 3.11
CA ALA A 325 27.97 -13.31 2.97
C ALA A 325 29.00 -14.34 2.52
N GLU A 326 29.08 -15.44 3.23
CA GLU A 326 29.84 -16.61 2.79
C GLU A 326 28.98 -17.41 1.80
N ILE A 327 29.58 -17.75 0.66
CA ILE A 327 28.99 -18.59 -0.37
C ILE A 327 29.73 -19.93 -0.37
N TYR A 328 28.98 -21.01 -0.26
CA TYR A 328 29.49 -22.36 -0.42
C TYR A 328 28.61 -23.10 -1.42
N THR A 329 29.17 -23.44 -2.59
CA THR A 329 28.46 -24.16 -3.65
C THR A 329 29.33 -25.33 -4.10
N PRO A 330 28.91 -26.58 -3.87
CA PRO A 330 29.63 -27.76 -4.37
C PRO A 330 29.52 -27.93 -5.90
N SER A 331 28.54 -27.30 -6.53
CA SER A 331 28.33 -27.27 -7.97
C SER A 331 28.22 -25.82 -8.46
N PRO A 332 28.58 -25.53 -9.73
CA PRO A 332 28.55 -24.16 -10.28
C PRO A 332 27.11 -23.72 -10.58
N GLU A 333 26.36 -23.34 -9.54
CA GLU A 333 25.01 -22.78 -9.59
C GLU A 333 24.98 -21.33 -9.12
N TYR A 334 23.98 -20.57 -9.60
CA TYR A 334 23.79 -19.22 -9.11
C TYR A 334 23.26 -19.22 -7.67
N VAL A 335 23.88 -18.41 -6.83
CA VAL A 335 23.47 -18.16 -5.45
C VAL A 335 23.08 -16.70 -5.30
N TYR A 336 21.99 -16.47 -4.58
CA TYR A 336 21.38 -15.17 -4.41
C TYR A 336 21.61 -14.65 -2.99
N LYS A 337 21.95 -13.37 -2.88
CA LYS A 337 22.05 -12.68 -1.59
C LYS A 337 21.30 -11.38 -1.63
N GLU A 338 20.53 -11.18 -0.58
CA GLU A 338 19.72 -9.99 -0.34
C GLU A 338 20.24 -9.26 0.89
N VAL A 339 20.20 -7.94 0.84
CA VAL A 339 20.55 -7.06 1.94
C VAL A 339 19.50 -5.96 2.03
N ASP A 340 18.89 -5.84 3.20
CA ASP A 340 17.89 -4.84 3.48
C ASP A 340 18.33 -3.95 4.65
N SER A 341 18.11 -2.65 4.55
CA SER A 341 18.46 -1.71 5.63
C SER A 341 17.74 -1.97 6.95
N THR A 342 16.68 -2.77 6.92
CA THR A 342 15.91 -3.15 8.12
C THR A 342 16.52 -4.36 8.86
N GLU A 343 17.59 -4.98 8.31
CA GLU A 343 18.27 -6.10 8.96
C GLU A 343 19.18 -5.61 10.10
N ASP A 344 19.10 -6.22 11.28
CA ASP A 344 19.94 -5.88 12.44
C ASP A 344 21.45 -6.00 12.15
N VAL A 345 21.83 -6.95 11.29
CA VAL A 345 23.23 -7.15 10.85
C VAL A 345 23.75 -5.91 10.12
N VAL A 346 22.93 -5.27 9.29
CA VAL A 346 23.30 -4.05 8.56
C VAL A 346 23.48 -2.90 9.53
N ALA A 347 22.53 -2.70 10.44
CA ALA A 347 22.62 -1.68 11.48
C ALA A 347 23.87 -1.85 12.35
N SER A 348 24.19 -3.09 12.73
CA SER A 348 25.40 -3.43 13.50
C SER A 348 26.68 -3.14 12.72
N ASN A 349 26.76 -3.50 11.44
CA ASN A 349 27.94 -3.29 10.62
C ASN A 349 28.18 -1.80 10.34
N VAL A 350 27.13 -1.03 10.11
CA VAL A 350 27.20 0.42 9.90
C VAL A 350 27.40 1.18 11.22
N GLY A 351 27.00 0.60 12.35
CA GLY A 351 27.10 1.22 13.68
C GLY A 351 26.03 2.27 13.97
N LEU A 352 24.92 2.26 13.24
CA LEU A 352 23.77 3.15 13.46
C LEU A 352 22.47 2.46 13.07
N SER A 353 21.40 2.74 13.80
CA SER A 353 20.03 2.30 13.47
C SER A 353 19.08 3.52 13.45
N PRO A 354 18.51 3.86 12.29
CA PRO A 354 18.59 3.16 11.00
C PRO A 354 19.91 3.46 10.23
N PRO A 355 20.51 2.47 9.54
CA PRO A 355 21.84 2.58 8.95
C PRO A 355 21.94 3.64 7.84
N GLN A 356 20.86 3.92 7.11
CA GLN A 356 20.85 4.91 6.03
C GLN A 356 21.15 6.34 6.53
N ASP A 357 20.90 6.65 7.80
CA ASP A 357 21.17 7.97 8.38
C ASP A 357 22.68 8.27 8.42
N ARG A 358 23.51 7.22 8.63
CA ARG A 358 24.97 7.34 8.63
C ARG A 358 25.54 7.27 7.21
N ILE A 359 24.96 6.40 6.37
CA ILE A 359 25.45 6.20 5.00
C ILE A 359 25.17 7.44 4.14
N PHE A 360 23.99 8.04 4.25
CA PHE A 360 23.50 9.17 3.45
C PHE A 360 23.16 10.37 4.33
N PRO A 361 24.12 10.98 5.04
CA PRO A 361 23.82 12.10 5.93
C PRO A 361 23.31 13.33 5.18
N THR A 362 23.73 13.51 3.93
CA THR A 362 23.35 14.63 3.06
C THR A 362 23.49 14.24 1.58
N HIS A 363 23.14 15.17 0.68
CA HIS A 363 23.41 15.03 -0.75
C HIS A 363 24.93 14.88 -1.01
N GLY A 364 25.29 14.17 -2.07
CA GLY A 364 26.70 13.94 -2.41
C GLY A 364 26.90 12.85 -3.44
N ASN A 365 28.15 12.51 -3.67
CA ASN A 365 28.57 11.47 -4.59
C ASN A 365 28.88 10.19 -3.83
N TYR A 366 28.31 9.10 -4.28
CA TYR A 366 28.42 7.79 -3.65
C TYR A 366 28.73 6.72 -4.68
N SER A 367 29.26 5.60 -4.22
CA SER A 367 29.35 4.39 -5.04
C SER A 367 28.77 3.19 -4.29
N PHE A 368 28.02 2.39 -5.02
CA PHE A 368 27.60 1.07 -4.59
C PHE A 368 28.68 0.07 -4.99
N GLN A 369 29.17 -0.72 -4.03
CA GLN A 369 30.29 -1.63 -4.24
C GLN A 369 29.90 -3.08 -3.93
N VAL A 370 30.31 -3.98 -4.82
CA VAL A 370 30.26 -5.43 -4.64
C VAL A 370 31.69 -5.95 -4.65
N THR A 371 32.14 -6.55 -3.55
CA THR A 371 33.48 -7.09 -3.42
C THR A 371 33.44 -8.62 -3.31
N LEU A 372 34.14 -9.30 -4.20
CA LEU A 372 34.42 -10.74 -4.13
C LEU A 372 35.73 -10.97 -3.40
N ILE A 373 35.74 -11.90 -2.43
CA ILE A 373 36.94 -12.26 -1.66
C ILE A 373 37.09 -13.78 -1.70
N PHE A 374 38.22 -14.25 -2.18
CA PHE A 374 38.45 -15.67 -2.39
C PHE A 374 39.94 -16.06 -2.32
N ASN A 375 40.21 -17.33 -2.05
CA ASN A 375 41.55 -17.92 -2.00
C ASN A 375 41.70 -18.93 -3.13
N PRO A 376 42.18 -18.52 -4.33
CA PRO A 376 42.25 -19.43 -5.47
C PRO A 376 43.55 -20.25 -5.44
N SER A 377 43.43 -21.53 -5.75
CA SER A 377 44.57 -22.42 -6.07
C SER A 377 44.71 -22.70 -7.57
N THR A 378 43.68 -22.43 -8.33
CA THR A 378 43.56 -22.67 -9.79
C THR A 378 42.94 -21.45 -10.47
N ASN A 379 42.74 -21.52 -11.78
CA ASN A 379 41.94 -20.51 -12.48
C ASN A 379 40.50 -20.55 -11.97
N VAL A 380 39.94 -19.37 -11.77
CA VAL A 380 38.58 -19.20 -11.24
C VAL A 380 37.82 -18.21 -12.11
N ASN A 381 36.58 -18.53 -12.44
CA ASN A 381 35.64 -17.60 -13.07
C ASN A 381 34.48 -17.35 -12.14
N PHE A 382 34.13 -16.08 -11.98
CA PHE A 382 32.87 -15.64 -11.33
C PHE A 382 31.97 -15.01 -12.38
N TYR A 383 30.68 -15.23 -12.22
CA TYR A 383 29.63 -14.61 -13.03
C TYR A 383 28.68 -13.89 -12.08
N LEU A 384 28.54 -12.58 -12.26
CA LEU A 384 27.62 -11.74 -11.52
C LEU A 384 26.48 -11.31 -12.43
N ASP A 385 25.26 -11.51 -11.97
CA ASP A 385 24.04 -11.16 -12.68
C ASP A 385 22.96 -10.70 -11.69
N HIS A 386 21.93 -10.01 -12.16
CA HIS A 386 20.87 -9.46 -11.32
C HIS A 386 21.41 -8.71 -10.10
N VAL A 387 22.35 -7.79 -10.34
CA VAL A 387 22.88 -6.89 -9.32
C VAL A 387 21.99 -5.66 -9.26
N ASP A 388 21.11 -5.60 -8.26
CA ASP A 388 20.12 -4.53 -8.09
C ASP A 388 20.38 -3.76 -6.80
N CYS A 389 20.25 -2.44 -6.86
CA CYS A 389 20.37 -1.55 -5.71
C CYS A 389 19.31 -0.46 -5.81
N LEU A 390 18.46 -0.40 -4.80
CA LEU A 390 17.33 0.52 -4.73
C LEU A 390 17.38 1.30 -3.42
N LEU A 391 17.20 2.61 -3.54
CA LEU A 391 16.95 3.51 -2.41
C LEU A 391 15.48 3.88 -2.42
N TYR A 392 14.79 3.65 -1.33
CA TYR A 392 13.36 3.96 -1.18
C TYR A 392 13.19 5.27 -0.42
N GLY A 393 12.44 6.17 -1.02
CA GLY A 393 12.10 7.46 -0.41
C GLY A 393 10.83 7.43 0.42
N ASN A 394 10.33 8.62 0.73
CA ASN A 394 9.13 8.86 1.53
C ASN A 394 7.93 9.30 0.68
N ILE A 395 8.08 9.39 -0.65
CA ILE A 395 6.99 9.65 -1.59
C ILE A 395 6.94 8.56 -2.66
N PHE A 396 5.72 8.16 -3.03
CA PHE A 396 5.50 7.09 -4.00
C PHE A 396 4.12 7.16 -4.64
N GLY A 397 4.05 6.90 -5.94
CA GLY A 397 2.81 6.73 -6.68
C GLY A 397 1.85 7.92 -6.63
N LEU A 398 0.62 7.72 -7.15
CA LEU A 398 -0.41 8.78 -7.20
C LEU A 398 -1.10 9.03 -5.86
N LEU A 399 -1.24 8.00 -5.02
CA LEU A 399 -1.92 8.09 -3.72
C LEU A 399 -1.04 7.62 -2.54
N GLY A 400 0.27 7.41 -2.78
CA GLY A 400 1.16 6.90 -1.74
C GLY A 400 0.95 5.42 -1.42
N THR A 401 1.40 5.01 -0.24
CA THR A 401 1.38 3.62 0.22
C THR A 401 0.68 3.46 1.57
N ASP A 402 0.25 2.24 1.85
CA ASP A 402 -0.32 1.85 3.14
C ASP A 402 0.75 1.52 4.21
N ASN A 403 0.32 0.98 5.34
CA ASN A 403 1.18 0.52 6.44
C ASN A 403 1.21 -1.01 6.57
N THR A 404 0.89 -1.75 5.51
CA THR A 404 0.80 -3.22 5.59
C THR A 404 2.19 -3.86 5.75
N THR A 405 2.27 -4.89 6.58
CA THR A 405 3.47 -5.70 6.80
C THR A 405 3.27 -7.08 6.17
N PRO A 406 4.28 -7.69 5.58
CA PRO A 406 5.67 -7.25 5.42
C PRO A 406 5.90 -6.29 4.25
N TYR A 407 4.94 -6.16 3.33
CA TYR A 407 5.05 -5.33 2.14
C TYR A 407 3.93 -4.32 2.06
N THR A 408 4.29 -3.10 1.71
CA THR A 408 3.35 -2.00 1.47
C THR A 408 2.63 -2.18 0.14
N LYS A 409 1.38 -1.68 0.07
CA LYS A 409 0.59 -1.67 -1.16
C LYS A 409 0.48 -0.27 -1.72
N ASP A 410 0.46 -0.17 -3.04
CA ASP A 410 0.10 1.06 -3.72
C ASP A 410 -1.40 1.35 -3.55
N LEU A 411 -1.71 2.50 -2.94
CA LEU A 411 -3.09 2.88 -2.66
C LEU A 411 -3.89 3.18 -3.93
N PHE A 412 -3.24 3.69 -4.98
CA PHE A 412 -3.89 3.93 -6.27
C PHE A 412 -4.32 2.59 -6.91
N SER A 413 -3.43 1.61 -6.97
CA SER A 413 -3.77 0.27 -7.45
C SER A 413 -4.91 -0.36 -6.65
N SER A 414 -4.87 -0.24 -5.33
CA SER A 414 -5.93 -0.74 -4.43
C SER A 414 -7.28 -0.06 -4.70
N LEU A 415 -7.28 1.25 -4.97
CA LEU A 415 -8.49 2.01 -5.33
C LEU A 415 -9.08 1.56 -6.67
N ILE A 416 -8.24 1.38 -7.68
CA ILE A 416 -8.65 0.92 -9.02
C ILE A 416 -9.26 -0.49 -8.95
N TYR A 417 -8.57 -1.43 -8.32
CA TYR A 417 -9.09 -2.80 -8.16
C TYR A 417 -10.32 -2.86 -7.26
N GLY A 418 -10.44 -1.98 -6.27
CA GLY A 418 -11.60 -1.87 -5.40
C GLY A 418 -12.90 -1.62 -6.16
N SER A 419 -12.84 -0.91 -7.29
CA SER A 419 -14.00 -0.68 -8.16
C SER A 419 -14.61 -1.96 -8.71
N ARG A 420 -13.81 -3.00 -8.98
CA ARG A 420 -14.29 -4.31 -9.47
C ARG A 420 -15.16 -5.00 -8.43
N VAL A 421 -14.66 -5.09 -7.20
CA VAL A 421 -15.37 -5.78 -6.11
C VAL A 421 -16.66 -5.06 -5.79
N SER A 422 -16.62 -3.74 -5.60
CA SER A 422 -17.80 -2.95 -5.25
C SER A 422 -18.87 -2.98 -6.34
N LEU A 423 -18.50 -2.91 -7.63
CA LEU A 423 -19.47 -3.04 -8.73
C LEU A 423 -20.06 -4.46 -8.81
N ILE A 424 -19.25 -5.51 -8.72
CA ILE A 424 -19.73 -6.89 -8.78
C ILE A 424 -20.68 -7.16 -7.63
N VAL A 425 -20.30 -6.84 -6.39
CA VAL A 425 -21.15 -7.06 -5.21
C VAL A 425 -22.43 -6.23 -5.31
N GLY A 426 -22.32 -4.94 -5.62
CA GLY A 426 -23.47 -4.05 -5.71
C GLY A 426 -24.48 -4.48 -6.76
N VAL A 427 -24.00 -4.73 -7.99
CA VAL A 427 -24.87 -5.07 -9.13
C VAL A 427 -25.47 -6.47 -8.99
N LEU A 428 -24.69 -7.48 -8.63
CA LEU A 428 -25.19 -8.86 -8.49
C LEU A 428 -26.17 -8.98 -7.32
N THR A 429 -25.87 -8.37 -6.18
CA THR A 429 -26.80 -8.32 -5.05
C THR A 429 -28.12 -7.67 -5.46
N ALA A 430 -28.08 -6.52 -6.13
CA ALA A 430 -29.30 -5.84 -6.59
C ALA A 430 -30.09 -6.68 -7.60
N ILE A 431 -29.43 -7.35 -8.55
CA ILE A 431 -30.11 -8.23 -9.51
C ILE A 431 -30.78 -9.40 -8.79
N PHE A 432 -30.04 -10.13 -7.95
CA PHE A 432 -30.57 -11.33 -7.32
C PHE A 432 -31.66 -11.00 -6.29
N SER A 433 -31.49 -9.96 -5.46
CA SER A 433 -32.50 -9.54 -4.50
C SER A 433 -33.79 -9.04 -5.19
N THR A 434 -33.66 -8.27 -6.27
CA THR A 434 -34.77 -7.81 -7.07
C THR A 434 -35.48 -8.97 -7.75
N PHE A 435 -34.75 -9.95 -8.29
CA PHE A 435 -35.35 -11.14 -8.90
C PHE A 435 -36.14 -11.97 -7.89
N ILE A 436 -35.58 -12.27 -6.71
CA ILE A 436 -36.26 -12.99 -5.64
C ILE A 436 -37.46 -12.21 -5.16
N GLY A 437 -37.33 -10.91 -4.93
CA GLY A 437 -38.42 -10.05 -4.48
C GLY A 437 -39.54 -9.95 -5.50
N LEU A 438 -39.24 -9.87 -6.79
CA LEU A 438 -40.23 -9.92 -7.88
C LEU A 438 -40.99 -11.24 -7.84
N PHE A 439 -40.26 -12.36 -7.80
CA PHE A 439 -40.87 -13.68 -7.83
C PHE A 439 -41.78 -13.95 -6.64
N LEU A 440 -41.30 -13.71 -5.41
CA LEU A 440 -42.07 -13.90 -4.19
C LEU A 440 -43.23 -12.91 -4.07
N GLY A 441 -43.01 -11.65 -4.47
CA GLY A 441 -44.04 -10.63 -4.48
C GLY A 441 -45.16 -10.90 -5.50
N LEU A 442 -44.82 -11.44 -6.69
CA LEU A 442 -45.81 -11.91 -7.68
C LEU A 442 -46.65 -13.07 -7.14
N ILE A 443 -45.99 -14.07 -6.54
CA ILE A 443 -46.70 -15.22 -5.96
C ILE A 443 -47.62 -14.76 -4.84
N ALA A 444 -47.14 -14.01 -3.87
CA ALA A 444 -47.94 -13.50 -2.75
C ALA A 444 -49.13 -12.66 -3.22
N GLY A 445 -48.92 -11.70 -4.12
CA GLY A 445 -49.98 -10.81 -4.60
C GLY A 445 -51.01 -11.49 -5.51
N TYR A 446 -50.56 -12.42 -6.36
CA TYR A 446 -51.48 -13.05 -7.33
C TYR A 446 -52.24 -14.24 -6.72
N VAL A 447 -51.57 -15.15 -6.02
CA VAL A 447 -52.20 -16.32 -5.38
C VAL A 447 -53.04 -15.88 -4.20
N GLY A 448 -52.52 -15.07 -3.29
CA GLY A 448 -53.20 -14.59 -2.09
C GLY A 448 -53.38 -15.68 -1.02
N GLY A 449 -54.28 -15.42 -0.06
CA GLY A 449 -54.60 -16.36 1.01
C GLY A 449 -53.41 -16.77 1.88
N VAL A 450 -53.35 -18.03 2.26
CA VAL A 450 -52.30 -18.57 3.15
C VAL A 450 -50.90 -18.37 2.57
N VAL A 451 -50.71 -18.49 1.23
CA VAL A 451 -49.41 -18.31 0.57
C VAL A 451 -48.89 -16.87 0.74
N ASP A 452 -49.78 -15.91 0.56
CA ASP A 452 -49.46 -14.50 0.80
C ASP A 452 -49.09 -14.26 2.27
N GLU A 453 -49.89 -14.79 3.20
CA GLU A 453 -49.65 -14.61 4.63
C GLU A 453 -48.29 -15.21 5.06
N VAL A 454 -47.99 -16.43 4.65
CA VAL A 454 -46.68 -17.07 4.99
C VAL A 454 -45.52 -16.28 4.46
N ILE A 455 -45.51 -15.90 3.17
CA ILE A 455 -44.41 -15.15 2.56
C ILE A 455 -44.23 -13.79 3.25
N MET A 456 -45.35 -13.07 3.51
CA MET A 456 -45.24 -11.74 4.11
C MET A 456 -44.90 -11.79 5.60
N ARG A 457 -45.40 -12.75 6.37
CA ARG A 457 -44.99 -12.94 7.77
C ARG A 457 -43.53 -13.28 7.90
N PHE A 458 -43.00 -14.14 7.00
CA PHE A 458 -41.58 -14.43 6.96
C PHE A 458 -40.74 -13.19 6.60
N ALA A 459 -41.16 -12.40 5.60
CA ALA A 459 -40.52 -11.13 5.26
C ALA A 459 -40.57 -10.13 6.43
N ASP A 460 -41.72 -10.03 7.15
CA ASP A 460 -41.88 -9.16 8.31
C ASP A 460 -40.93 -9.55 9.44
N LEU A 461 -40.81 -10.86 9.74
CA LEU A 461 -39.91 -11.38 10.75
C LEU A 461 -38.44 -10.97 10.44
N LEU A 462 -38.01 -11.17 9.21
CA LEU A 462 -36.64 -10.83 8.80
C LEU A 462 -36.38 -9.32 8.82
N LEU A 463 -37.38 -8.48 8.48
CA LEU A 463 -37.24 -7.02 8.48
C LEU A 463 -37.14 -6.40 9.88
N VAL A 464 -37.65 -7.08 10.91
CA VAL A 464 -37.54 -6.63 12.31
C VAL A 464 -36.13 -6.89 12.88
N LEU A 465 -35.41 -7.86 12.31
CA LEU A 465 -34.07 -8.17 12.79
C LEU A 465 -33.10 -7.03 12.49
N PRO A 466 -32.22 -6.66 13.45
CA PRO A 466 -31.21 -5.65 13.20
C PRO A 466 -30.17 -6.20 12.21
N THR A 467 -30.19 -5.68 10.98
CA THR A 467 -29.44 -6.25 9.83
C THR A 467 -27.93 -6.28 10.04
N LEU A 468 -27.31 -5.20 10.53
CA LEU A 468 -25.84 -5.15 10.72
C LEU A 468 -25.35 -6.17 11.77
N PRO A 469 -25.90 -6.24 13.00
CA PRO A 469 -25.52 -7.29 13.94
C PRO A 469 -25.73 -8.70 13.40
N LEU A 470 -26.82 -8.92 12.67
CA LEU A 470 -27.10 -10.22 12.06
C LEU A 470 -26.04 -10.59 11.00
N PHE A 471 -25.65 -9.64 10.16
CA PHE A 471 -24.60 -9.85 9.16
C PHE A 471 -23.26 -10.18 9.83
N ILE A 472 -22.90 -9.48 10.90
CA ILE A 472 -21.67 -9.76 11.67
C ILE A 472 -21.68 -11.21 12.17
N VAL A 473 -22.77 -11.66 12.78
CA VAL A 473 -22.91 -13.04 13.28
C VAL A 473 -22.80 -14.06 12.15
N LEU A 474 -23.52 -13.85 11.06
CA LEU A 474 -23.51 -14.78 9.92
C LEU A 474 -22.14 -14.88 9.25
N VAL A 475 -21.48 -13.74 9.02
CA VAL A 475 -20.16 -13.70 8.41
C VAL A 475 -19.11 -14.33 9.32
N THR A 476 -19.16 -14.08 10.63
CA THR A 476 -18.23 -14.70 11.60
C THR A 476 -18.44 -16.20 11.72
N ALA A 477 -19.70 -16.67 11.72
CA ALA A 477 -20.03 -18.09 11.72
C ALA A 477 -19.52 -18.80 10.45
N LEU A 478 -19.73 -18.20 9.27
CA LEU A 478 -19.20 -18.74 8.01
C LEU A 478 -17.67 -18.76 7.99
N ARG A 479 -17.01 -17.70 8.49
CA ARG A 479 -15.57 -17.67 8.61
C ARG A 479 -15.03 -18.77 9.53
N ALA A 480 -15.69 -19.02 10.64
CA ALA A 480 -15.32 -20.08 11.59
C ALA A 480 -15.42 -21.48 10.95
N SER A 481 -16.39 -21.69 10.04
CA SER A 481 -16.58 -22.99 9.39
C SER A 481 -15.69 -23.23 8.18
N SER A 482 -15.37 -22.18 7.40
CA SER A 482 -14.63 -22.31 6.12
C SER A 482 -13.21 -21.70 6.15
N GLY A 483 -12.81 -21.08 7.26
CA GLY A 483 -11.51 -20.43 7.42
C GLY A 483 -11.40 -19.04 6.75
N TYR A 484 -12.24 -18.73 5.77
CA TYR A 484 -12.25 -17.47 5.06
C TYR A 484 -13.66 -17.07 4.60
N ILE A 485 -13.85 -15.81 4.27
CA ILE A 485 -15.09 -15.30 3.66
C ILE A 485 -14.80 -14.97 2.19
N SER A 486 -15.61 -15.54 1.31
CA SER A 486 -15.60 -15.20 -0.12
C SER A 486 -16.55 -14.04 -0.42
N MET A 487 -16.23 -13.25 -1.44
CA MET A 487 -17.13 -12.25 -2.02
C MET A 487 -18.53 -12.83 -2.33
N TRP A 488 -18.60 -14.08 -2.78
CA TRP A 488 -19.86 -14.78 -3.07
C TRP A 488 -20.70 -15.00 -1.82
N ASN A 489 -20.08 -15.28 -0.66
CA ASN A 489 -20.81 -15.40 0.60
C ASN A 489 -21.46 -14.08 1.00
N ILE A 490 -20.75 -12.96 0.77
CA ILE A 490 -21.28 -11.61 1.03
C ILE A 490 -22.48 -11.35 0.11
N ILE A 491 -22.35 -11.60 -1.20
CA ILE A 491 -23.45 -11.45 -2.18
C ILE A 491 -24.66 -12.29 -1.75
N PHE A 492 -24.43 -13.53 -1.33
CA PHE A 492 -25.52 -14.42 -0.88
C PHE A 492 -26.24 -13.86 0.35
N ILE A 493 -25.51 -13.44 1.38
CA ILE A 493 -26.08 -12.84 2.60
C ILE A 493 -26.89 -11.58 2.26
N LEU A 494 -26.30 -10.66 1.52
CA LEU A 494 -26.95 -9.42 1.14
C LEU A 494 -28.21 -9.66 0.28
N THR A 495 -28.16 -10.64 -0.62
CA THR A 495 -29.29 -11.05 -1.46
C THR A 495 -30.41 -11.64 -0.61
N PHE A 496 -30.07 -12.53 0.34
CA PHE A 496 -31.04 -13.20 1.20
C PHE A 496 -31.83 -12.22 2.07
N PHE A 497 -31.24 -11.10 2.44
CA PHE A 497 -31.91 -10.05 3.22
C PHE A 497 -32.33 -8.84 2.39
N GLY A 498 -32.03 -8.77 1.10
CA GLY A 498 -32.34 -7.62 0.24
C GLY A 498 -33.71 -7.66 -0.48
N TRP A 499 -34.35 -8.82 -0.57
CA TRP A 499 -35.56 -9.01 -1.38
C TRP A 499 -36.87 -8.55 -0.74
N MET A 500 -36.95 -8.47 0.60
CA MET A 500 -38.18 -8.37 1.37
C MET A 500 -39.00 -7.10 1.10
N SER A 501 -38.34 -5.93 1.14
CA SER A 501 -38.99 -4.64 0.91
C SER A 501 -39.55 -4.54 -0.51
N PHE A 502 -38.78 -5.06 -1.49
CA PHE A 502 -39.22 -5.07 -2.87
C PHE A 502 -40.39 -6.06 -3.11
N ALA A 503 -40.31 -7.26 -2.53
CA ALA A 503 -41.42 -8.22 -2.59
C ALA A 503 -42.75 -7.62 -2.09
N ARG A 504 -42.70 -6.85 -1.01
CA ARG A 504 -43.87 -6.15 -0.44
C ARG A 504 -44.41 -5.09 -1.42
N SER A 505 -43.55 -4.34 -2.06
CA SER A 505 -43.93 -3.35 -3.07
C SER A 505 -44.54 -4.00 -4.31
N VAL A 506 -43.97 -5.10 -4.79
CA VAL A 506 -44.52 -5.90 -5.90
C VAL A 506 -45.85 -6.47 -5.54
N ARG A 507 -46.00 -7.08 -4.36
CA ARG A 507 -47.29 -7.61 -3.86
C ARG A 507 -48.39 -6.54 -3.88
N SER A 508 -48.11 -5.37 -3.33
CA SER A 508 -49.08 -4.26 -3.30
C SER A 508 -49.50 -3.85 -4.70
N MET A 509 -48.57 -3.76 -5.64
CA MET A 509 -48.86 -3.43 -7.04
C MET A 509 -49.67 -4.52 -7.72
N VAL A 510 -49.34 -5.80 -7.49
CA VAL A 510 -50.07 -6.94 -8.07
C VAL A 510 -51.50 -7.00 -7.57
N LEU A 511 -51.77 -6.77 -6.27
CA LEU A 511 -53.11 -6.70 -5.70
C LEU A 511 -53.92 -5.60 -6.41
N SER A 512 -53.36 -4.40 -6.56
CA SER A 512 -54.02 -3.29 -7.27
C SER A 512 -54.26 -3.60 -8.76
N LEU A 513 -53.35 -4.33 -9.43
CA LEU A 513 -53.54 -4.74 -10.82
C LEU A 513 -54.61 -5.82 -10.99
N LYS A 514 -54.73 -6.74 -10.03
CA LYS A 514 -55.64 -7.87 -10.06
C LYS A 514 -57.14 -7.42 -10.14
N GLU A 515 -57.42 -6.23 -9.60
CA GLU A 515 -58.75 -5.61 -9.58
C GLU A 515 -59.06 -4.74 -10.81
N ARG A 516 -58.16 -4.68 -11.77
CA ARG A 516 -58.33 -3.86 -12.99
C ARG A 516 -59.21 -4.58 -14.02
N ALA A 517 -60.14 -3.83 -14.65
CA ALA A 517 -61.07 -4.33 -15.65
C ALA A 517 -60.43 -5.15 -16.78
N PHE A 518 -59.21 -4.79 -17.24
CA PHE A 518 -58.53 -5.54 -18.28
C PHE A 518 -58.06 -6.93 -17.83
N ILE A 519 -57.77 -7.11 -16.53
CA ILE A 519 -57.43 -8.42 -15.96
C ILE A 519 -58.69 -9.26 -15.82
N GLU A 520 -59.80 -8.65 -15.39
CA GLU A 520 -61.08 -9.34 -15.32
C GLU A 520 -61.55 -9.78 -16.72
N ALA A 521 -61.44 -8.93 -17.72
CA ALA A 521 -61.72 -9.28 -19.12
C ALA A 521 -60.85 -10.43 -19.63
N ALA A 522 -59.54 -10.45 -19.30
CA ALA A 522 -58.66 -11.54 -19.65
C ALA A 522 -59.02 -12.86 -18.98
N LYS A 523 -59.49 -12.82 -17.70
CA LYS A 523 -60.04 -14.00 -17.00
C LYS A 523 -61.33 -14.49 -17.65
N ALA A 524 -62.27 -13.59 -17.95
CA ALA A 524 -63.53 -13.90 -18.61
C ALA A 524 -63.35 -14.51 -20.01
N ALA A 525 -62.28 -14.09 -20.72
CA ALA A 525 -61.88 -14.67 -22.00
C ALA A 525 -61.17 -16.05 -21.87
N GLY A 526 -61.12 -16.67 -20.68
CA GLY A 526 -60.53 -17.99 -20.44
C GLY A 526 -58.98 -17.98 -20.33
N GLY A 527 -58.37 -16.84 -20.07
CA GLY A 527 -56.92 -16.74 -19.89
C GLY A 527 -56.43 -17.52 -18.68
N THR A 528 -55.39 -18.38 -18.87
CA THR A 528 -54.76 -19.10 -17.75
C THR A 528 -53.99 -18.14 -16.83
N THR A 529 -53.84 -18.51 -15.56
CA THR A 529 -53.07 -17.73 -14.55
C THR A 529 -51.71 -17.30 -15.09
N MET A 530 -50.96 -18.24 -15.67
CA MET A 530 -49.61 -17.94 -16.20
C MET A 530 -49.67 -17.00 -17.42
N HIS A 531 -50.70 -17.10 -18.24
CA HIS A 531 -50.90 -16.17 -19.35
C HIS A 531 -51.18 -14.74 -18.85
N ILE A 532 -52.03 -14.60 -17.83
CA ILE A 532 -52.36 -13.32 -17.23
C ILE A 532 -51.12 -12.69 -16.56
N ILE A 533 -50.39 -13.46 -15.77
CA ILE A 533 -49.17 -12.98 -15.12
C ILE A 533 -48.16 -12.50 -16.17
N ASN A 534 -47.81 -13.32 -17.15
CA ASN A 534 -46.78 -13.00 -18.13
C ASN A 534 -47.17 -11.89 -19.11
N ARG A 535 -48.46 -11.81 -19.49
CA ARG A 535 -48.93 -10.90 -20.54
C ARG A 535 -49.41 -9.57 -20.00
N HIS A 536 -49.92 -9.56 -18.77
CA HIS A 536 -50.60 -8.39 -18.19
C HIS A 536 -49.96 -7.89 -16.89
N VAL A 537 -49.57 -8.76 -15.96
CA VAL A 537 -49.03 -8.33 -14.67
C VAL A 537 -47.56 -7.95 -14.75
N ILE A 538 -46.69 -8.87 -15.18
CA ILE A 538 -45.25 -8.62 -15.26
C ILE A 538 -44.89 -7.35 -16.05
N PRO A 539 -45.45 -7.08 -17.26
CA PRO A 539 -45.10 -5.87 -18.02
C PRO A 539 -45.45 -4.57 -17.28
N ASN A 540 -46.47 -4.56 -16.43
CA ASN A 540 -46.83 -3.40 -15.63
C ASN A 540 -45.94 -3.22 -14.39
N VAL A 541 -45.39 -4.31 -13.85
CA VAL A 541 -44.48 -4.29 -12.69
C VAL A 541 -43.06 -3.94 -13.11
N PHE A 542 -42.67 -4.13 -14.40
CA PHE A 542 -41.30 -3.91 -14.85
C PHE A 542 -40.76 -2.48 -14.63
N ALA A 543 -41.64 -1.47 -14.64
CA ALA A 543 -41.23 -0.10 -14.31
C ALA A 543 -40.65 -0.03 -12.89
N LEU A 544 -41.28 -0.70 -11.92
CA LEU A 544 -40.83 -0.77 -10.55
C LEU A 544 -39.51 -1.56 -10.42
N VAL A 545 -39.37 -2.64 -11.22
CA VAL A 545 -38.11 -3.44 -11.26
C VAL A 545 -36.93 -2.57 -11.64
N TYR A 546 -37.01 -1.78 -12.72
CA TYR A 546 -35.87 -0.95 -13.18
C TYR A 546 -35.46 0.12 -12.17
N ILE A 547 -36.47 0.77 -11.53
CA ILE A 547 -36.22 1.78 -10.50
C ILE A 547 -35.51 1.12 -9.29
N THR A 548 -36.05 -0.01 -8.84
CA THR A 548 -35.52 -0.74 -7.68
C THR A 548 -34.09 -1.25 -7.97
N LEU A 549 -33.83 -1.82 -9.13
CA LEU A 549 -32.47 -2.22 -9.50
C LEU A 549 -31.47 -1.05 -9.36
N ALA A 550 -31.80 0.11 -9.94
CA ALA A 550 -30.91 1.27 -9.86
C ALA A 550 -30.71 1.78 -8.43
N THR A 551 -31.77 1.76 -7.60
CA THR A 551 -31.71 2.30 -6.22
C THR A 551 -31.18 1.30 -5.19
N SER A 552 -31.18 -0.01 -5.48
CA SER A 552 -30.66 -1.04 -4.57
C SER A 552 -29.14 -1.17 -4.62
N VAL A 553 -28.50 -0.88 -5.77
CA VAL A 553 -27.03 -0.98 -5.93
C VAL A 553 -26.27 -0.13 -4.91
N PRO A 554 -26.61 1.16 -4.68
CA PRO A 554 -25.96 1.98 -3.65
C PRO A 554 -25.99 1.35 -2.26
N GLY A 555 -27.14 0.84 -1.86
CA GLY A 555 -27.32 0.18 -0.57
C GLY A 555 -26.40 -1.05 -0.42
N ALA A 556 -26.32 -1.88 -1.45
CA ALA A 556 -25.46 -3.06 -1.45
C ALA A 556 -23.96 -2.68 -1.39
N ILE A 557 -23.52 -1.66 -2.15
CA ILE A 557 -22.12 -1.17 -2.13
C ILE A 557 -21.75 -0.63 -0.76
N ILE A 558 -22.62 0.20 -0.16
CA ILE A 558 -22.36 0.80 1.16
C ILE A 558 -22.34 -0.29 2.24
N THR A 559 -23.23 -1.28 2.16
CA THR A 559 -23.26 -2.39 3.13
C THR A 559 -22.03 -3.29 3.01
N GLU A 560 -21.60 -3.62 1.78
CA GLU A 560 -20.33 -4.34 1.55
C GLU A 560 -19.16 -3.57 2.15
N ALA A 561 -19.04 -2.27 1.83
CA ALA A 561 -17.96 -1.44 2.34
C ALA A 561 -17.96 -1.36 3.87
N SER A 562 -19.15 -1.30 4.50
CA SER A 562 -19.29 -1.31 5.96
C SER A 562 -18.85 -2.63 6.59
N LEU A 563 -19.25 -3.77 6.01
CA LEU A 563 -18.81 -5.10 6.46
C LEU A 563 -17.30 -5.26 6.28
N SER A 564 -16.78 -4.86 5.14
CA SER A 564 -15.34 -4.91 4.85
C SER A 564 -14.54 -4.00 5.79
N TRP A 565 -15.03 -2.80 6.11
CA TRP A 565 -14.43 -1.90 7.11
C TRP A 565 -14.36 -2.50 8.52
N LEU A 566 -15.35 -3.31 8.89
CA LEU A 566 -15.33 -4.09 10.13
C LEU A 566 -14.42 -5.34 10.06
N GLY A 567 -13.67 -5.54 8.98
CA GLY A 567 -12.81 -6.70 8.78
C GLY A 567 -13.54 -7.97 8.38
N LEU A 568 -14.81 -7.86 7.99
CA LEU A 568 -15.67 -8.99 7.61
C LEU A 568 -15.74 -9.21 6.09
N GLY A 569 -14.95 -8.49 5.30
CA GLY A 569 -14.83 -8.65 3.85
C GLY A 569 -13.97 -9.84 3.43
N ASP A 570 -13.90 -10.08 2.11
CA ASP A 570 -12.95 -11.04 1.52
C ASP A 570 -11.52 -10.47 1.59
N THR A 571 -10.68 -11.08 2.42
CA THR A 571 -9.29 -10.63 2.63
C THR A 571 -8.38 -10.84 1.42
N ARG A 572 -8.80 -11.67 0.45
CA ARG A 572 -8.04 -12.00 -0.76
C ARG A 572 -8.30 -11.03 -1.91
N LEU A 573 -9.27 -10.13 -1.77
CA LEU A 573 -9.64 -9.15 -2.79
C LEU A 573 -9.42 -7.74 -2.26
N ALA A 574 -9.02 -6.83 -3.15
CA ALA A 574 -9.02 -5.42 -2.85
C ALA A 574 -10.45 -4.89 -3.01
N SER A 575 -11.05 -4.34 -1.94
CA SER A 575 -12.30 -3.57 -1.98
C SER A 575 -12.08 -2.21 -1.35
N TRP A 576 -12.96 -1.25 -1.65
CA TRP A 576 -12.87 0.07 -1.04
C TRP A 576 -13.07 0.01 0.49
N GLY A 577 -13.95 -0.87 0.97
CA GLY A 577 -14.12 -1.09 2.39
C GLY A 577 -12.88 -1.67 3.07
N LYS A 578 -12.11 -2.54 2.37
CA LYS A 578 -10.85 -3.07 2.87
C LYS A 578 -9.77 -1.98 3.01
N ILE A 579 -9.70 -1.02 2.09
CA ILE A 579 -8.80 0.13 2.20
C ILE A 579 -9.08 0.90 3.51
N LEU A 580 -10.35 1.13 3.81
CA LEU A 580 -10.79 1.78 5.04
C LEU A 580 -10.47 0.96 6.30
N TYR A 581 -10.64 -0.36 6.23
CA TYR A 581 -10.27 -1.29 7.31
C TYR A 581 -8.77 -1.25 7.60
N GLU A 582 -7.93 -1.34 6.56
CA GLU A 582 -6.48 -1.32 6.70
C GLU A 582 -6.00 0.00 7.32
N PHE A 583 -6.60 1.13 6.94
CA PHE A 583 -6.33 2.42 7.56
C PHE A 583 -6.71 2.45 9.05
N ASN A 584 -7.92 2.01 9.39
CA ASN A 584 -8.39 2.00 10.78
C ASN A 584 -7.51 1.14 11.70
N ASN A 585 -7.05 -0.02 11.20
CA ASN A 585 -6.21 -0.94 11.98
C ASN A 585 -4.71 -0.62 11.92
N SER A 586 -4.29 0.33 11.11
CA SER A 586 -2.88 0.70 10.96
C SER A 586 -2.30 1.44 12.18
N GLY A 587 -3.13 1.91 13.09
CA GLY A 587 -2.72 2.78 14.21
C GLY A 587 -2.37 4.22 13.79
N VAL A 588 -2.40 4.53 12.48
CA VAL A 588 -2.07 5.87 11.95
C VAL A 588 -3.04 6.93 12.46
N VAL A 589 -4.33 6.57 12.62
CA VAL A 589 -5.36 7.48 13.13
C VAL A 589 -5.01 8.00 14.53
N THR A 590 -4.53 7.13 15.40
CA THR A 590 -4.21 7.47 16.80
C THR A 590 -2.84 8.12 16.95
N SER A 591 -1.87 7.77 16.11
CA SER A 591 -0.49 8.26 16.23
C SER A 591 -0.21 9.54 15.43
N LYS A 592 -0.81 9.71 14.24
CA LYS A 592 -0.49 10.82 13.32
C LYS A 592 -1.71 11.64 12.88
N GLY A 593 -2.90 11.12 13.10
CA GLY A 593 -4.16 11.77 12.78
C GLY A 593 -4.63 11.59 11.32
N LEU A 594 -5.95 11.75 11.13
CA LEU A 594 -6.62 11.56 9.83
C LEU A 594 -6.16 12.55 8.76
N LEU A 595 -5.87 13.80 9.17
CA LEU A 595 -5.57 14.88 8.21
C LEU A 595 -4.19 14.72 7.55
N GLU A 596 -3.24 14.06 8.18
CA GLU A 596 -1.92 13.84 7.59
C GLU A 596 -1.97 12.80 6.47
N TYR A 597 -2.81 11.76 6.62
CA TYR A 597 -2.96 10.66 5.67
C TYR A 597 -4.33 10.62 4.99
N TRP A 598 -4.95 11.79 4.77
CA TRP A 598 -6.26 11.92 4.12
C TRP A 598 -6.33 11.23 2.75
N PHE A 599 -5.21 11.21 2.01
CA PHE A 599 -5.10 10.57 0.69
C PHE A 599 -5.27 9.05 0.72
N TRP A 600 -5.19 8.42 1.89
CA TRP A 600 -5.48 7.00 2.05
C TRP A 600 -7.00 6.73 2.13
N VAL A 601 -7.74 7.55 2.87
CA VAL A 601 -9.16 7.33 3.20
C VAL A 601 -10.11 7.99 2.21
N PHE A 602 -9.90 9.30 1.96
CA PHE A 602 -10.87 10.09 1.19
C PHE A 602 -11.09 9.60 -0.24
N PRO A 603 -10.08 9.13 -1.01
CA PRO A 603 -10.32 8.62 -2.35
C PRO A 603 -11.29 7.43 -2.38
N ALA A 604 -11.19 6.49 -1.42
CA ALA A 604 -12.12 5.36 -1.31
C ALA A 604 -13.53 5.82 -0.93
N CYS A 605 -13.67 6.71 0.05
CA CYS A 605 -14.96 7.29 0.43
C CYS A 605 -15.62 8.05 -0.72
N ILE A 606 -14.86 8.87 -1.44
CA ILE A 606 -15.33 9.64 -2.60
C ILE A 606 -15.76 8.70 -3.73
N ALA A 607 -14.99 7.65 -4.01
CA ALA A 607 -15.34 6.65 -5.02
C ALA A 607 -16.68 5.95 -4.71
N ILE A 608 -16.88 5.52 -3.45
CA ILE A 608 -18.16 4.96 -2.97
C ILE A 608 -19.30 5.97 -3.17
N ALA A 609 -19.11 7.22 -2.72
CA ALA A 609 -20.11 8.26 -2.79
C ALA A 609 -20.51 8.60 -4.24
N ILE A 610 -19.53 8.78 -5.13
CA ILE A 610 -19.76 9.11 -6.55
C ILE A 610 -20.46 7.96 -7.25
N LEU A 611 -20.05 6.72 -7.04
CA LEU A 611 -20.69 5.56 -7.66
C LEU A 611 -22.11 5.37 -7.16
N ALA A 612 -22.35 5.50 -5.85
CA ALA A 612 -23.68 5.44 -5.26
C ALA A 612 -24.58 6.55 -5.81
N ALA A 613 -24.11 7.79 -5.86
CA ALA A 613 -24.83 8.91 -6.43
C ALA A 613 -25.18 8.70 -7.92
N ALA A 614 -24.26 8.11 -8.70
CA ALA A 614 -24.49 7.81 -10.11
C ALA A 614 -25.67 6.84 -10.30
N PHE A 615 -25.74 5.76 -9.53
CA PHE A 615 -26.88 4.82 -9.57
C PHE A 615 -28.19 5.49 -9.12
N ILE A 616 -28.17 6.32 -8.08
CA ILE A 616 -29.34 7.09 -7.62
C ILE A 616 -29.84 8.04 -8.72
N LEU A 617 -28.94 8.75 -9.41
CA LEU A 617 -29.29 9.66 -10.51
C LEU A 617 -29.91 8.91 -11.69
N VAL A 618 -29.40 7.71 -12.01
CA VAL A 618 -30.01 6.83 -13.01
C VAL A 618 -31.40 6.38 -12.56
N GLY A 619 -31.56 5.99 -11.28
CA GLY A 619 -32.84 5.63 -10.70
C GLY A 619 -33.90 6.73 -10.83
N TYR A 620 -33.54 7.98 -10.48
CA TYR A 620 -34.45 9.12 -10.65
C TYR A 620 -34.78 9.40 -12.12
N ALA A 621 -33.83 9.27 -13.03
CA ALA A 621 -34.10 9.42 -14.45
C ALA A 621 -35.05 8.33 -14.98
N LEU A 622 -34.92 7.10 -14.51
CA LEU A 622 -35.81 6.00 -14.85
C LEU A 622 -37.23 6.24 -14.30
N ASP A 623 -37.36 6.69 -13.04
CA ASP A 623 -38.65 7.02 -12.44
C ASP A 623 -39.36 8.13 -13.24
N GLU A 624 -38.66 9.23 -13.59
CA GLU A 624 -39.21 10.32 -14.38
C GLU A 624 -39.74 9.86 -15.76
N ILE A 625 -39.05 8.91 -16.39
CA ILE A 625 -39.41 8.41 -17.72
C ILE A 625 -40.54 7.38 -17.66
N LEU A 626 -40.53 6.51 -16.68
CA LEU A 626 -41.45 5.35 -16.58
C LEU A 626 -42.71 5.67 -15.82
N ASN A 627 -42.76 6.74 -15.01
CA ASN A 627 -43.95 7.14 -14.24
C ASN A 627 -44.79 8.17 -14.99
N PRO A 628 -46.00 7.80 -15.54
CA PRO A 628 -46.82 8.69 -16.35
C PRO A 628 -47.31 9.93 -15.59
N ARG A 629 -47.53 9.80 -14.27
CA ARG A 629 -48.07 10.89 -13.45
C ARG A 629 -47.13 12.08 -13.28
N LEU A 630 -45.82 11.85 -13.41
CA LEU A 630 -44.80 12.93 -13.37
C LEU A 630 -44.68 13.66 -14.71
N ARG A 631 -45.23 13.09 -15.79
CA ARG A 631 -45.18 13.64 -17.14
C ARG A 631 -46.26 14.74 -17.40
N GLU A 632 -47.37 14.66 -16.68
CA GLU A 632 -48.49 15.63 -16.87
C GLU A 632 -48.29 16.97 -16.14
N ARG A 633 -47.24 17.10 -15.33
CA ARG A 633 -46.89 18.33 -14.57
C ARG A 633 -45.91 19.26 -15.27
N ARG A 634 -45.48 18.94 -16.48
CA ARG A 634 -44.67 19.77 -17.36
C ARG A 634 -45.39 19.99 -18.69
#